data_1ec11bb33e10bafa77b37355e4f77bb1
#
_entry.id   1ec11bb33e10bafa77b37355e4f77bb1
#
_cell.length_a   1.000
_cell.length_b   1.000
_cell.length_c   1.000
_cell.angle_alpha   90.00
_cell.angle_beta   90.00
_cell.angle_gamma   90.00
#
_symmetry.space_group_name_H-M   'P 1'
#
loop_
_entity.id
_entity.type
_entity.pdbx_description
1 polymer ?
#
loop_
_entity_poly.entity_id
_entity_poly.type
_entity_poly.pdbx_seq_one_letter_code
_entity_poly.pdbx_strand_id
1 'polypeptide(L)'
;MQSTPDKSQQASVKPLSALSDNQKAQKKMAIAAKDKLFASLLGELMKSMSENSPAKSVNVCKSRAPEIAKSVSEEMGVRIGRTSFKLRNDKNKAPEWAANFVSDRVEDPIDVELPNNGLGVLLPIRLKATCTICHGDPKQIGPDVKVAIATNYPNDEATGFSEGDIRGYFWVEVDDQANSKK
;
A
#
# COMPACT_ATOMS: atom_id res chain seq x y z
N MET A 1 -30.10 -18.42 -14.55
CA MET A 1 -29.96 -18.43 -13.10
C MET A 1 -28.58 -17.87 -12.79
N GLN A 2 -28.50 -16.59 -12.45
CA GLN A 2 -27.25 -15.94 -12.06
C GLN A 2 -27.11 -16.14 -10.54
N SER A 3 -26.10 -16.91 -10.14
CA SER A 3 -25.72 -17.05 -8.74
C SER A 3 -25.13 -15.73 -8.23
N THR A 4 -25.83 -15.09 -7.31
CA THR A 4 -25.30 -13.97 -6.51
C THR A 4 -24.09 -14.44 -5.72
N PRO A 5 -22.97 -13.68 -5.70
CA PRO A 5 -21.84 -14.03 -4.86
C PRO A 5 -22.26 -13.93 -3.39
N ASP A 6 -21.94 -14.98 -2.65
CA ASP A 6 -22.19 -15.13 -1.22
C ASP A 6 -21.44 -14.03 -0.44
N LYS A 7 -22.19 -13.15 0.20
CA LYS A 7 -21.69 -12.04 1.03
C LYS A 7 -21.18 -12.47 2.43
N SER A 8 -20.99 -13.77 2.67
CA SER A 8 -20.81 -14.31 4.02
C SER A 8 -19.35 -14.45 4.51
N GLN A 9 -18.35 -13.94 3.78
CA GLN A 9 -16.94 -13.97 4.24
C GLN A 9 -16.32 -12.58 4.33
N GLN A 10 -17.04 -11.60 4.88
CA GLN A 10 -16.38 -10.38 5.29
C GLN A 10 -15.51 -10.67 6.51
N ALA A 11 -14.18 -10.57 6.32
CA ALA A 11 -13.23 -10.68 7.41
C ALA A 11 -13.61 -9.70 8.54
N SER A 12 -13.65 -10.19 9.77
CA SER A 12 -14.05 -9.37 10.92
C SER A 12 -12.88 -8.50 11.39
N VAL A 13 -13.16 -7.23 11.65
CA VAL A 13 -12.17 -6.33 12.27
C VAL A 13 -11.96 -6.72 13.72
N LYS A 14 -10.71 -6.92 14.14
CA LYS A 14 -10.34 -7.16 15.54
C LYS A 14 -9.55 -5.98 16.09
N PRO A 15 -9.96 -5.40 17.23
CA PRO A 15 -9.12 -4.47 17.97
C PRO A 15 -7.80 -5.12 18.41
N LEU A 16 -6.73 -4.34 18.45
CA LEU A 16 -5.40 -4.84 18.87
C LEU A 16 -5.42 -5.58 20.21
N SER A 17 -6.22 -5.09 21.19
CA SER A 17 -6.40 -5.71 22.49
C SER A 17 -7.01 -7.11 22.46
N ALA A 18 -7.64 -7.50 21.37
CA ALA A 18 -8.27 -8.80 21.15
C ALA A 18 -7.38 -9.77 20.36
N LEU A 19 -6.19 -9.35 19.93
CA LEU A 19 -5.25 -10.22 19.21
C LEU A 19 -4.64 -11.26 20.13
N SER A 20 -4.61 -12.51 19.66
CA SER A 20 -3.87 -13.60 20.30
C SER A 20 -2.35 -13.33 20.24
N ASP A 21 -1.56 -14.09 20.96
CA ASP A 21 -0.09 -13.94 20.93
C ASP A 21 0.48 -14.26 19.55
N ASN A 22 -0.09 -15.23 18.84
CA ASN A 22 0.24 -15.49 17.43
C ASN A 22 -0.06 -14.29 16.54
N GLN A 23 -1.25 -13.70 16.66
CA GLN A 23 -1.63 -12.51 15.89
C GLN A 23 -0.78 -11.28 16.23
N LYS A 24 -0.34 -11.13 17.48
CA LYS A 24 0.64 -10.09 17.85
C LYS A 24 1.99 -10.31 17.17
N ALA A 25 2.44 -11.57 17.05
CA ALA A 25 3.66 -11.90 16.31
C ALA A 25 3.51 -11.63 14.82
N GLN A 26 2.38 -12.01 14.22
CA GLN A 26 2.04 -11.70 12.83
C GLN A 26 2.02 -10.18 12.57
N LYS A 27 1.44 -9.39 13.49
CA LYS A 27 1.44 -7.92 13.38
C LYS A 27 2.85 -7.34 13.42
N LYS A 28 3.72 -7.84 14.29
CA LYS A 28 5.14 -7.45 14.30
C LYS A 28 5.80 -7.71 12.94
N MET A 29 5.55 -8.88 12.36
CA MET A 29 6.07 -9.25 11.04
C MET A 29 5.52 -8.32 9.95
N ALA A 30 4.22 -8.02 9.97
CA ALA A 30 3.59 -7.09 9.04
C ALA A 30 4.20 -5.69 9.09
N ILE A 31 4.44 -5.16 10.30
CA ILE A 31 5.09 -3.86 10.49
C ILE A 31 6.51 -3.88 9.93
N ALA A 32 7.30 -4.91 10.24
CA ALA A 32 8.66 -5.05 9.73
C ALA A 32 8.71 -5.12 8.19
N ALA A 33 7.78 -5.87 7.58
CA ALA A 33 7.67 -5.96 6.12
C ALA A 33 7.29 -4.59 5.50
N LYS A 34 6.34 -3.88 6.10
CA LYS A 34 5.97 -2.51 5.68
C LYS A 34 7.15 -1.56 5.80
N ASP A 35 7.90 -1.59 6.90
CA ASP A 35 9.06 -0.71 7.10
C ASP A 35 10.14 -0.99 6.05
N LYS A 36 10.42 -2.26 5.76
CA LYS A 36 11.37 -2.67 4.73
C LYS A 36 10.92 -2.21 3.35
N LEU A 37 9.65 -2.44 2.99
CA LEU A 37 9.09 -1.99 1.71
C LEU A 37 9.17 -0.47 1.58
N PHE A 38 8.79 0.27 2.61
CA PHE A 38 8.82 1.73 2.61
C PHE A 38 10.25 2.26 2.45
N ALA A 39 11.21 1.74 3.22
CA ALA A 39 12.61 2.17 3.15
C ALA A 39 13.20 1.90 1.76
N SER A 40 12.95 0.73 1.19
CA SER A 40 13.45 0.36 -0.15
C SER A 40 12.85 1.24 -1.24
N LEU A 41 11.53 1.49 -1.20
CA LEU A 41 10.85 2.36 -2.16
C LEU A 41 11.33 3.81 -2.07
N LEU A 42 11.46 4.32 -0.84
CA LEU A 42 11.93 5.69 -0.62
C LEU A 42 13.39 5.84 -1.06
N GLY A 43 14.24 4.86 -0.77
CA GLY A 43 15.64 4.85 -1.19
C GLY A 43 15.78 4.89 -2.71
N GLU A 44 15.05 4.05 -3.44
CA GLU A 44 15.05 4.06 -4.91
C GLU A 44 14.52 5.38 -5.47
N LEU A 45 13.44 5.91 -4.90
CA LEU A 45 12.90 7.19 -5.33
C LEU A 45 13.90 8.34 -5.12
N MET A 46 14.47 8.45 -3.92
CA MET A 46 15.44 9.51 -3.60
C MET A 46 16.70 9.41 -4.46
N LYS A 47 17.21 8.21 -4.69
CA LYS A 47 18.31 7.97 -5.61
C LYS A 47 17.96 8.46 -7.02
N SER A 48 16.82 8.07 -7.55
CA SER A 48 16.39 8.51 -8.87
C SER A 48 16.20 10.02 -8.97
N MET A 49 15.68 10.67 -7.92
CA MET A 49 15.52 12.12 -7.90
C MET A 49 16.85 12.88 -7.82
N SER A 50 17.88 12.32 -7.17
CA SER A 50 19.21 12.91 -7.10
C SER A 50 20.02 12.74 -8.39
N GLU A 51 19.86 11.61 -9.08
CA GLU A 51 20.58 11.29 -10.32
C GLU A 51 19.87 11.81 -11.58
N ASN A 52 18.57 12.08 -11.47
CA ASN A 52 17.71 12.43 -12.60
C ASN A 52 16.79 13.60 -12.24
N SER A 53 15.79 13.85 -13.08
CA SER A 53 14.70 14.77 -12.77
C SER A 53 13.53 14.05 -12.07
N PRO A 54 12.65 14.78 -11.36
CA PRO A 54 11.42 14.21 -10.81
C PRO A 54 10.56 13.51 -11.87
N ALA A 55 10.53 14.02 -13.10
CA ALA A 55 9.81 13.40 -14.21
C ALA A 55 10.33 12.00 -14.55
N LYS A 56 11.65 11.81 -14.59
CA LYS A 56 12.24 10.49 -14.83
C LYS A 56 11.97 9.52 -13.66
N SER A 57 11.88 10.05 -12.44
CA SER A 57 11.61 9.25 -11.24
C SER A 57 10.20 8.66 -11.22
N VAL A 58 9.25 9.20 -12.00
CA VAL A 58 7.91 8.59 -12.20
C VAL A 58 8.03 7.18 -12.78
N ASN A 59 8.98 6.93 -13.69
CA ASN A 59 9.20 5.60 -14.27
C ASN A 59 9.72 4.58 -13.23
N VAL A 60 10.53 5.03 -12.26
CA VAL A 60 10.99 4.17 -11.16
C VAL A 60 9.82 3.66 -10.34
N CYS A 61 8.86 4.53 -10.03
CA CYS A 61 7.64 4.14 -9.32
C CYS A 61 6.82 3.09 -10.10
N LYS A 62 6.84 3.13 -11.44
CA LYS A 62 6.10 2.19 -12.28
C LYS A 62 6.75 0.83 -12.37
N SER A 63 8.07 0.78 -12.58
CA SER A 63 8.82 -0.46 -12.85
C SER A 63 9.38 -1.10 -11.59
N ARG A 64 10.04 -0.32 -10.73
CA ARG A 64 10.77 -0.85 -9.56
C ARG A 64 9.88 -1.16 -8.37
N ALA A 65 8.80 -0.39 -8.16
CA ALA A 65 7.96 -0.58 -6.98
C ALA A 65 7.29 -1.97 -6.92
N PRO A 66 6.77 -2.57 -8.00
CA PRO A 66 6.26 -3.94 -7.98
C PRO A 66 7.35 -4.98 -7.68
N GLU A 67 8.56 -4.80 -8.22
CA GLU A 67 9.68 -5.72 -7.99
C GLU A 67 10.13 -5.69 -6.53
N ILE A 68 10.23 -4.50 -5.93
CA ILE A 68 10.58 -4.33 -4.52
C ILE A 68 9.51 -4.98 -3.63
N ALA A 69 8.22 -4.75 -3.92
CA ALA A 69 7.14 -5.36 -3.17
C ALA A 69 7.19 -6.89 -3.24
N LYS A 70 7.46 -7.45 -4.43
CA LYS A 70 7.64 -8.89 -4.63
C LYS A 70 8.82 -9.42 -3.83
N SER A 71 9.98 -8.76 -3.89
CA SER A 71 11.18 -9.16 -3.15
C SER A 71 10.93 -9.18 -1.63
N VAL A 72 10.29 -8.14 -1.10
CA VAL A 72 9.95 -8.08 0.33
C VAL A 72 8.94 -9.17 0.71
N SER A 73 7.95 -9.42 -0.15
CA SER A 73 6.96 -10.49 0.04
C SER A 73 7.62 -11.86 0.16
N GLU A 74 8.52 -12.18 -0.77
CA GLU A 74 9.25 -13.46 -0.80
C GLU A 74 10.20 -13.61 0.39
N GLU A 75 10.97 -12.57 0.72
CA GLU A 75 11.94 -12.59 1.81
C GLU A 75 11.28 -12.69 3.19
N MET A 76 10.16 -11.98 3.39
CA MET A 76 9.47 -11.92 4.67
C MET A 76 8.39 -13.00 4.83
N GLY A 77 8.08 -13.74 3.77
CA GLY A 77 7.02 -14.75 3.80
C GLY A 77 5.62 -14.15 4.06
N VAL A 78 5.33 -12.97 3.49
CA VAL A 78 4.06 -12.26 3.63
C VAL A 78 3.53 -11.85 2.27
N ARG A 79 2.25 -11.53 2.17
CA ARG A 79 1.72 -10.79 1.02
C ARG A 79 1.65 -9.32 1.40
N ILE A 80 2.23 -8.45 0.59
CA ILE A 80 2.32 -7.02 0.88
C ILE A 80 2.13 -6.19 -0.39
N GLY A 81 1.43 -5.08 -0.26
CA GLY A 81 1.24 -4.13 -1.33
C GLY A 81 0.85 -2.75 -0.84
N ARG A 82 0.54 -1.90 -1.79
CA ARG A 82 0.05 -0.54 -1.55
C ARG A 82 -1.25 -0.32 -2.28
N THR A 83 -2.13 0.45 -1.67
CA THR A 83 -3.41 0.83 -2.26
C THR A 83 -3.78 2.27 -1.90
N SER A 84 -4.86 2.77 -2.48
CA SER A 84 -5.36 4.11 -2.21
C SER A 84 -6.82 4.25 -2.66
N PHE A 85 -7.52 5.19 -2.07
CA PHE A 85 -8.81 5.69 -2.57
C PHE A 85 -8.67 6.61 -3.81
N LYS A 86 -7.44 7.06 -4.12
CA LYS A 86 -7.04 7.75 -5.34
C LYS A 86 -5.85 7.02 -5.95
N LEU A 87 -6.08 6.11 -6.88
CA LEU A 87 -5.03 5.29 -7.46
C LEU A 87 -4.20 6.08 -8.47
N ARG A 88 -2.88 5.87 -8.47
CA ARG A 88 -2.01 6.22 -9.58
C ARG A 88 -1.86 5.04 -10.53
N ASN A 89 -1.65 3.86 -9.99
CA ASN A 89 -1.53 2.63 -10.74
C ASN A 89 -2.77 1.76 -10.49
N ASP A 90 -3.56 1.51 -11.51
CA ASP A 90 -4.80 0.71 -11.46
C ASP A 90 -4.58 -0.72 -10.93
N LYS A 91 -3.35 -1.22 -11.00
CA LYS A 91 -2.99 -2.53 -10.46
C LYS A 91 -2.91 -2.56 -8.93
N ASN A 92 -2.84 -1.41 -8.28
CA ASN A 92 -2.75 -1.29 -6.82
C ASN A 92 -4.13 -1.24 -6.15
N LYS A 93 -5.07 -2.04 -6.62
CA LYS A 93 -6.38 -2.19 -5.97
C LYS A 93 -6.22 -2.77 -4.57
N ALA A 94 -7.10 -2.37 -3.66
CA ALA A 94 -7.14 -2.95 -2.33
C ALA A 94 -7.55 -4.42 -2.39
N PRO A 95 -7.00 -5.29 -1.53
CA PRO A 95 -7.61 -6.60 -1.29
C PRO A 95 -9.02 -6.42 -0.72
N GLU A 96 -9.87 -7.40 -0.95
CA GLU A 96 -11.30 -7.31 -0.63
C GLU A 96 -11.56 -6.90 0.83
N TRP A 97 -10.82 -7.52 1.77
CA TRP A 97 -10.96 -7.22 3.20
C TRP A 97 -10.61 -5.76 3.56
N ALA A 98 -9.77 -5.10 2.78
CA ALA A 98 -9.32 -3.73 3.04
C ALA A 98 -10.16 -2.66 2.30
N ALA A 99 -10.95 -3.05 1.30
CA ALA A 99 -11.58 -2.12 0.38
C ALA A 99 -12.46 -1.06 1.07
N ASN A 100 -13.29 -1.47 2.05
CA ASN A 100 -14.16 -0.55 2.78
C ASN A 100 -13.36 0.44 3.62
N PHE A 101 -12.32 -0.02 4.34
CA PHE A 101 -11.47 0.85 5.15
C PHE A 101 -10.72 1.89 4.31
N VAL A 102 -10.27 1.49 3.12
CA VAL A 102 -9.64 2.39 2.16
C VAL A 102 -10.64 3.43 1.64
N SER A 103 -11.86 3.02 1.31
CA SER A 103 -12.94 3.91 0.89
C SER A 103 -13.33 4.91 1.97
N ASP A 104 -13.41 4.45 3.22
CA ASP A 104 -13.77 5.25 4.40
C ASP A 104 -12.61 6.16 4.87
N ARG A 105 -11.43 6.00 4.26
CA ARG A 105 -10.22 6.78 4.57
C ARG A 105 -9.83 6.72 6.04
N VAL A 106 -9.83 5.51 6.61
CA VAL A 106 -9.48 5.33 8.03
C VAL A 106 -8.12 5.91 8.36
N GLU A 107 -8.02 6.62 9.47
CA GLU A 107 -6.80 7.34 9.87
C GLU A 107 -5.84 6.51 10.70
N ASP A 108 -6.36 5.51 11.39
CA ASP A 108 -5.60 4.62 12.26
C ASP A 108 -5.30 3.28 11.60
N PRO A 109 -4.25 2.57 12.02
CA PRO A 109 -4.00 1.20 11.60
C PRO A 109 -5.17 0.27 11.93
N ILE A 110 -5.53 -0.61 10.99
CA ILE A 110 -6.59 -1.59 11.12
C ILE A 110 -6.00 -3.00 11.09
N ASP A 111 -6.40 -3.82 12.05
CA ASP A 111 -6.12 -5.24 12.09
C ASP A 111 -7.38 -6.03 11.78
N VAL A 112 -7.29 -7.01 10.87
CA VAL A 112 -8.40 -7.85 10.41
C VAL A 112 -8.02 -9.31 10.53
N GLU A 113 -8.90 -10.12 11.10
CA GLU A 113 -8.72 -11.57 11.06
C GLU A 113 -9.01 -12.10 9.66
N LEU A 114 -8.05 -12.81 9.10
CA LEU A 114 -8.17 -13.50 7.82
C LEU A 114 -8.45 -15.00 8.03
N PRO A 115 -8.92 -15.70 6.98
CA PRO A 115 -9.09 -17.16 7.04
C PRO A 115 -7.83 -17.86 7.54
N ASN A 116 -8.01 -19.04 8.16
CA ASN A 116 -6.93 -19.89 8.67
C ASN A 116 -6.03 -19.22 9.72
N ASN A 117 -6.60 -18.39 10.59
CA ASN A 117 -5.89 -17.62 11.61
C ASN A 117 -4.82 -16.67 11.06
N GLY A 118 -4.95 -16.25 9.81
CA GLY A 118 -4.11 -15.21 9.24
C GLY A 118 -4.48 -13.83 9.78
N LEU A 119 -3.59 -12.87 9.59
CA LEU A 119 -3.79 -11.47 9.97
C LEU A 119 -3.61 -10.54 8.76
N GLY A 120 -4.61 -9.71 8.48
CA GLY A 120 -4.52 -8.56 7.60
C GLY A 120 -4.23 -7.30 8.41
N VAL A 121 -3.24 -6.52 7.96
CA VAL A 121 -2.88 -5.25 8.60
C VAL A 121 -2.89 -4.15 7.56
N LEU A 122 -3.70 -3.11 7.79
CA LEU A 122 -3.78 -1.92 6.96
C LEU A 122 -3.12 -0.75 7.67
N LEU A 123 -2.16 -0.11 7.02
CA LEU A 123 -1.31 0.92 7.62
C LEU A 123 -1.33 2.20 6.77
N PRO A 124 -1.81 3.34 7.30
CA PRO A 124 -1.87 4.59 6.55
C PRO A 124 -0.50 5.09 6.08
N ILE A 125 -0.47 5.64 4.86
CA ILE A 125 0.69 6.32 4.28
C ILE A 125 0.40 7.82 4.29
N ARG A 126 1.07 8.57 5.16
CA ARG A 126 0.96 10.03 5.20
C ARG A 126 2.01 10.67 4.32
N LEU A 127 1.62 11.66 3.55
CA LEU A 127 2.51 12.41 2.67
C LEU A 127 3.50 13.27 3.46
N LYS A 128 4.74 13.26 2.99
CA LYS A 128 5.76 14.25 3.38
C LYS A 128 5.80 15.38 2.36
N ALA A 129 6.36 16.54 2.72
CA ALA A 129 6.49 17.70 1.83
C ALA A 129 7.08 17.33 0.45
N THR A 130 8.14 16.51 0.41
CA THR A 130 8.77 16.07 -0.84
C THR A 130 7.85 15.25 -1.75
N CYS A 131 6.81 14.61 -1.20
CA CYS A 131 5.87 13.81 -1.99
C CYS A 131 4.93 14.69 -2.81
N THR A 132 4.73 15.94 -2.42
CA THR A 132 3.83 16.88 -3.13
C THR A 132 4.35 17.28 -4.50
N ILE A 133 5.64 17.08 -4.79
CA ILE A 133 6.22 17.28 -6.13
C ILE A 133 5.45 16.49 -7.20
N CYS A 134 4.95 15.29 -6.86
CA CYS A 134 4.20 14.42 -7.77
C CYS A 134 2.74 14.15 -7.33
N HIS A 135 2.39 14.48 -6.09
CA HIS A 135 1.08 14.20 -5.51
C HIS A 135 0.33 15.44 -5.03
N GLY A 136 0.96 16.61 -5.08
CA GLY A 136 0.41 17.88 -4.62
C GLY A 136 -0.65 18.48 -5.53
N ASP A 137 -0.90 19.78 -5.34
CA ASP A 137 -1.82 20.54 -6.17
C ASP A 137 -1.43 20.41 -7.66
N PRO A 138 -2.33 19.99 -8.54
CA PRO A 138 -2.06 19.88 -9.98
C PRO A 138 -1.55 21.18 -10.61
N LYS A 139 -1.86 22.34 -10.05
CA LYS A 139 -1.37 23.64 -10.55
C LYS A 139 0.13 23.86 -10.23
N GLN A 140 0.64 23.23 -9.18
CA GLN A 140 2.01 23.36 -8.70
C GLN A 140 2.95 22.25 -9.17
N ILE A 141 2.41 21.13 -9.68
CA ILE A 141 3.21 20.04 -10.27
C ILE A 141 3.86 20.56 -11.55
N GLY A 142 5.19 20.36 -11.68
CA GLY A 142 5.95 20.75 -12.88
C GLY A 142 5.40 20.16 -14.16
N PRO A 143 5.46 20.88 -15.29
CA PRO A 143 4.87 20.42 -16.55
C PRO A 143 5.49 19.11 -17.06
N ASP A 144 6.78 18.91 -16.87
CA ASP A 144 7.50 17.69 -17.24
C ASP A 144 7.05 16.47 -16.38
N VAL A 145 6.79 16.70 -15.10
CA VAL A 145 6.25 15.67 -14.19
C VAL A 145 4.81 15.30 -14.60
N LYS A 146 3.99 16.28 -14.94
CA LYS A 146 2.62 16.03 -15.43
C LYS A 146 2.62 15.17 -16.70
N VAL A 147 3.49 15.49 -17.65
CA VAL A 147 3.63 14.70 -18.88
C VAL A 147 4.09 13.27 -18.56
N ALA A 148 5.07 13.10 -17.67
CA ALA A 148 5.55 11.79 -17.25
C ALA A 148 4.45 10.98 -16.54
N ILE A 149 3.67 11.62 -15.68
CA ILE A 149 2.53 10.97 -15.01
C ILE A 149 1.49 10.53 -16.04
N ALA A 150 1.03 11.42 -16.90
CA ALA A 150 0.00 11.12 -17.91
C ALA A 150 0.43 9.99 -18.86
N THR A 151 1.71 9.97 -19.26
CA THR A 151 2.27 8.94 -20.12
C THR A 151 2.31 7.57 -19.43
N ASN A 152 2.67 7.52 -18.16
CA ASN A 152 2.85 6.27 -17.43
C ASN A 152 1.58 5.76 -16.77
N TYR A 153 0.66 6.65 -16.42
CA TYR A 153 -0.55 6.40 -15.67
C TYR A 153 -1.71 7.20 -16.22
N PRO A 154 -2.29 6.78 -17.37
CA PRO A 154 -3.35 7.54 -18.05
C PRO A 154 -4.61 7.76 -17.20
N ASN A 155 -4.83 6.91 -16.18
CA ASN A 155 -5.97 6.98 -15.26
C ASN A 155 -5.53 7.50 -13.87
N ASP A 156 -4.45 8.29 -13.77
CA ASP A 156 -3.96 8.81 -12.49
C ASP A 156 -4.99 9.70 -11.78
N GLU A 157 -5.34 9.33 -10.56
CA GLU A 157 -6.18 10.14 -9.67
C GLU A 157 -5.37 10.71 -8.48
N ALA A 158 -4.10 10.40 -8.39
CA ALA A 158 -3.27 10.57 -7.19
C ALA A 158 -2.62 11.96 -7.08
N THR A 159 -3.38 13.00 -7.30
CA THR A 159 -2.97 14.40 -7.14
C THR A 159 -3.93 15.18 -6.22
N GLY A 160 -3.57 16.41 -5.86
CA GLY A 160 -4.38 17.28 -5.01
C GLY A 160 -4.26 16.95 -3.52
N PHE A 161 -3.13 16.42 -3.09
CA PHE A 161 -2.82 16.16 -1.69
C PHE A 161 -1.93 17.25 -1.10
N SER A 162 -2.04 17.45 0.21
CA SER A 162 -1.15 18.28 1.02
C SER A 162 -0.23 17.41 1.88
N GLU A 163 0.81 18.02 2.46
CA GLU A 163 1.64 17.37 3.47
C GLU A 163 0.77 16.94 4.67
N GLY A 164 0.99 15.74 5.16
CA GLY A 164 0.23 15.13 6.25
C GLY A 164 -1.02 14.36 5.81
N ASP A 165 -1.55 14.61 4.61
CA ASP A 165 -2.71 13.89 4.09
C ASP A 165 -2.43 12.40 3.95
N ILE A 166 -3.47 11.58 4.14
CA ILE A 166 -3.41 10.15 3.83
C ILE A 166 -3.39 9.99 2.32
N ARG A 167 -2.26 9.55 1.79
CA ARG A 167 -2.08 9.25 0.36
C ARG A 167 -2.67 7.88 -0.02
N GLY A 168 -2.73 6.99 0.92
CA GLY A 168 -3.15 5.61 0.74
C GLY A 168 -2.67 4.74 1.89
N TYR A 169 -2.48 3.46 1.61
CA TYR A 169 -2.20 2.48 2.65
C TYR A 169 -1.20 1.44 2.15
N PHE A 170 -0.37 0.94 3.07
CA PHE A 170 0.21 -0.39 2.95
C PHE A 170 -0.81 -1.40 3.47
N TRP A 171 -0.99 -2.49 2.76
CA TRP A 171 -1.69 -3.66 3.24
C TRP A 171 -0.72 -4.83 3.33
N VAL A 172 -0.82 -5.59 4.40
CA VAL A 172 0.01 -6.78 4.63
C VAL A 172 -0.89 -7.90 5.10
N GLU A 173 -0.72 -9.08 4.52
CA GLU A 173 -1.36 -10.31 4.96
C GLU A 173 -0.29 -11.28 5.43
N VAL A 174 -0.45 -11.77 6.64
CA VAL A 174 0.46 -12.74 7.27
C VAL A 174 -0.32 -14.00 7.56
N ASP A 175 0.08 -15.11 6.95
CA ASP A 175 -0.54 -16.40 7.19
C ASP A 175 -0.15 -16.95 8.56
N ASP A 176 -0.93 -17.89 9.10
CA ASP A 176 -0.58 -18.59 10.34
C ASP A 176 0.65 -19.50 10.09
N GLN A 177 1.73 -19.21 10.81
CA GLN A 177 2.98 -19.95 10.70
C GLN A 177 2.85 -21.42 11.12
N ALA A 178 1.84 -21.76 11.93
CA ALA A 178 1.58 -23.14 12.32
C ALA A 178 1.11 -24.02 11.13
N ASN A 179 0.49 -23.42 10.10
CA ASN A 179 -0.01 -24.10 8.92
C ASN A 179 0.97 -24.09 7.73
N SER A 180 2.05 -23.31 7.79
CA SER A 180 3.03 -23.17 6.69
C SER A 180 4.08 -24.31 6.61
N LYS A 181 4.01 -25.30 7.52
CA LYS A 181 4.97 -26.42 7.61
C LYS A 181 4.39 -27.77 7.19
N LYS A 182 3.36 -27.78 6.35
CA LYS A 182 2.84 -29.04 5.75
C LYS A 182 3.09 -29.11 4.27
#